data_09287a77af4ea7afc8d8e5f278bde3ba
#
_entry.id   09287a77af4ea7afc8d8e5f278bde3ba
#
_cell.length_a   1.000
_cell.length_b   1.000
_cell.length_c   1.000
_cell.angle_alpha   90.00
_cell.angle_beta   90.00
_cell.angle_gamma   90.00
#
_symmetry.space_group_name_H-M   'P 1'
#
loop_
_entity.id
_entity.type
_entity.pdbx_description
1 polymer ?
#
loop_
_entity_poly.entity_id
_entity_poly.type
_entity_poly.pdbx_seq_one_letter_code
_entity_poly.pdbx_strand_id
1 'polypeptide(L)'
;MNLNRRELLKIGLCAGASVLLPSGGLLAQAGPLIRKKIPSTGETLPIIGIGTARRYEQIHTEAEKAPLRDTLRQFKELGGTVIDSSPTYGTAEAVVGDLVDELKIRDSLFVATKVSTSGRQAGIDQIQQSFKRLRTAKIDLIAVHNLRDTKTHLQTLRELKQAGRIRYIGITTSFENQYPEFEQTMKAETLDFIQVDYALDNRNADERILPLAADRETAAMINLPFGRGRLFNAVQGKKLPEWAAEFDCKTWAQFFLKYIVSHPAVTCAVPGMAKAEYVVDNLGAAHGRLPDTAMRRRMEKFIDGL
;
A
#
# COMPACT_ATOMS: atom_id res chain seq x y z
N MET A 1 -23.26 -43.50 -55.26
CA MET A 1 -21.86 -43.07 -55.10
C MET A 1 -21.48 -43.32 -53.66
N ASN A 2 -20.81 -44.46 -53.44
CA ASN A 2 -20.42 -44.86 -52.05
C ASN A 2 -19.06 -44.21 -51.72
N LEU A 3 -19.06 -43.33 -50.79
CA LEU A 3 -17.84 -42.74 -50.22
C LEU A 3 -17.19 -43.76 -49.27
N ASN A 4 -15.92 -44.06 -49.55
CA ASN A 4 -15.11 -45.07 -48.90
C ASN A 4 -14.61 -44.57 -47.53
N ARG A 5 -14.64 -45.45 -46.52
CA ARG A 5 -14.27 -45.17 -45.09
C ARG A 5 -12.89 -44.56 -44.86
N ARG A 6 -12.03 -44.45 -45.87
CA ARG A 6 -10.69 -43.87 -45.80
C ARG A 6 -10.64 -42.36 -46.03
N GLU A 7 -11.71 -41.72 -46.53
CA GLU A 7 -11.74 -40.27 -46.73
C GLU A 7 -12.38 -39.51 -45.56
N LEU A 8 -13.09 -40.20 -44.64
CA LEU A 8 -13.67 -39.62 -43.42
C LEU A 8 -12.62 -39.40 -42.30
N LEU A 9 -11.39 -39.85 -42.49
CA LEU A 9 -10.31 -39.71 -41.49
C LEU A 9 -9.35 -38.54 -41.76
N LYS A 10 -9.64 -37.68 -42.73
CA LYS A 10 -8.81 -36.49 -43.04
C LYS A 10 -9.46 -35.15 -42.69
N ILE A 11 -10.66 -35.16 -42.12
CA ILE A 11 -11.37 -33.95 -41.70
C ILE A 11 -11.64 -34.08 -40.21
N GLY A 12 -10.64 -33.92 -39.37
CA GLY A 12 -10.83 -34.04 -37.93
C GLY A 12 -9.57 -33.86 -37.10
N LEU A 13 -8.74 -32.87 -37.41
CA LEU A 13 -7.69 -32.42 -36.50
C LEU A 13 -7.39 -30.93 -36.68
N CYS A 14 -8.41 -30.08 -36.44
CA CYS A 14 -8.20 -28.74 -35.96
C CYS A 14 -8.66 -28.73 -34.51
N ALA A 15 -7.90 -29.41 -33.65
CA ALA A 15 -8.03 -29.26 -32.22
C ALA A 15 -7.57 -27.84 -31.90
N GLY A 16 -8.53 -26.98 -31.55
CA GLY A 16 -8.27 -25.67 -30.99
C GLY A 16 -7.42 -25.79 -29.73
N ALA A 17 -6.16 -25.50 -29.84
CA ALA A 17 -5.32 -25.23 -28.71
C ALA A 17 -5.80 -23.91 -28.13
N SER A 18 -6.73 -23.97 -27.15
CA SER A 18 -6.99 -22.87 -26.24
C SER A 18 -5.71 -22.64 -25.44
N VAL A 19 -4.88 -21.74 -25.94
CA VAL A 19 -3.75 -21.23 -25.17
C VAL A 19 -4.35 -20.45 -24.03
N LEU A 20 -4.48 -21.10 -22.87
CA LEU A 20 -4.61 -20.43 -21.57
C LEU A 20 -3.33 -19.64 -21.37
N LEU A 21 -3.31 -18.38 -21.82
CA LEU A 21 -2.28 -17.43 -21.45
C LEU A 21 -2.42 -17.21 -19.94
N PRO A 22 -1.42 -17.53 -19.12
CA PRO A 22 -1.48 -17.21 -17.71
C PRO A 22 -1.55 -15.68 -17.57
N SER A 23 -2.55 -15.19 -16.87
CA SER A 23 -2.77 -13.77 -16.59
C SER A 23 -1.58 -13.08 -15.87
N GLY A 24 -0.60 -13.83 -15.41
CA GLY A 24 0.67 -13.33 -14.85
C GLY A 24 1.70 -12.87 -15.90
N GLY A 25 1.53 -13.23 -17.17
CA GLY A 25 2.53 -12.93 -18.21
C GLY A 25 2.62 -11.45 -18.61
N LEU A 26 1.55 -10.68 -18.41
CA LEU A 26 1.52 -9.25 -18.80
C LEU A 26 2.32 -8.34 -17.85
N LEU A 27 2.43 -8.68 -16.56
CA LEU A 27 3.20 -7.87 -15.60
C LEU A 27 4.68 -8.29 -15.56
N ALA A 28 5.01 -9.53 -15.89
CA ALA A 28 6.41 -9.99 -16.01
C ALA A 28 7.18 -9.24 -17.12
N GLN A 29 6.48 -8.64 -18.10
CA GLN A 29 7.08 -7.78 -19.13
C GLN A 29 7.20 -6.30 -18.73
N ALA A 30 6.64 -5.87 -17.59
CA ALA A 30 6.59 -4.46 -17.20
C ALA A 30 7.87 -3.93 -16.52
N GLY A 31 8.89 -4.78 -16.33
CA GLY A 31 10.12 -4.40 -15.60
C GLY A 31 9.90 -4.34 -14.07
N PRO A 32 10.93 -3.98 -13.30
CA PRO A 32 10.85 -3.91 -11.85
C PRO A 32 9.92 -2.76 -11.39
N LEU A 33 9.35 -2.92 -10.19
CA LEU A 33 8.57 -1.87 -9.54
C LEU A 33 9.43 -0.62 -9.30
N ILE A 34 8.87 0.55 -9.54
CA ILE A 34 9.46 1.82 -9.14
C ILE A 34 9.61 1.83 -7.61
N ARG A 35 10.78 2.25 -7.15
CA ARG A 35 11.11 2.30 -5.73
C ARG A 35 11.60 3.70 -5.36
N LYS A 36 11.33 4.11 -4.12
CA LYS A 36 11.85 5.36 -3.54
C LYS A 36 12.61 5.09 -2.26
N LYS A 37 13.57 5.95 -1.95
CA LYS A 37 14.41 5.83 -0.75
C LYS A 37 13.65 6.24 0.51
N ILE A 38 13.94 5.56 1.61
CA ILE A 38 13.75 6.06 2.97
C ILE A 38 14.91 7.02 3.21
N PRO A 39 14.68 8.33 3.39
CA PRO A 39 15.76 9.30 3.44
C PRO A 39 16.78 9.02 4.56
N SER A 40 16.30 8.61 5.76
CA SER A 40 17.16 8.39 6.93
C SER A 40 18.18 7.24 6.76
N THR A 41 17.98 6.31 5.83
CA THR A 41 18.85 5.13 5.67
C THR A 41 19.31 4.87 4.24
N GLY A 42 18.63 5.46 3.23
CA GLY A 42 18.85 5.14 1.83
C GLY A 42 18.25 3.80 1.37
N GLU A 43 17.66 2.99 2.27
CA GLU A 43 16.91 1.81 1.89
C GLU A 43 15.75 2.17 0.96
N THR A 44 15.45 1.32 -0.01
CA THR A 44 14.38 1.61 -0.97
C THR A 44 13.15 0.75 -0.74
N LEU A 45 11.97 1.35 -0.87
CA LEU A 45 10.67 0.68 -0.82
C LEU A 45 9.95 0.79 -2.18
N PRO A 46 9.19 -0.24 -2.62
CA PRO A 46 8.22 -0.06 -3.69
C PRO A 46 7.26 1.08 -3.35
N ILE A 47 6.89 1.87 -4.36
CA ILE A 47 6.01 3.03 -4.15
C ILE A 47 4.55 2.67 -3.83
N ILE A 48 4.18 1.37 -3.96
CA ILE A 48 2.86 0.83 -3.63
C ILE A 48 3.02 -0.33 -2.65
N GLY A 49 2.32 -0.25 -1.52
CA GLY A 49 2.18 -1.30 -0.51
C GLY A 49 0.72 -1.71 -0.29
N ILE A 50 0.47 -2.57 0.70
CA ILE A 50 -0.87 -3.00 1.13
C ILE A 50 -1.26 -2.32 2.43
N GLY A 51 -2.43 -1.65 2.47
CA GLY A 51 -3.12 -1.26 3.70
C GLY A 51 -4.15 -2.32 4.11
N THR A 52 -4.20 -2.67 5.39
CA THR A 52 -5.08 -3.73 5.90
C THR A 52 -6.39 -3.22 6.52
N ALA A 53 -6.50 -1.92 6.81
CA ALA A 53 -7.68 -1.31 7.39
C ALA A 53 -8.95 -1.65 6.61
N ARG A 54 -10.03 -2.02 7.32
CA ARG A 54 -11.34 -2.43 6.76
C ARG A 54 -11.31 -3.66 5.85
N ARG A 55 -10.15 -4.18 5.49
CA ARG A 55 -10.01 -5.31 4.57
C ARG A 55 -9.68 -6.62 5.27
N TYR A 56 -9.01 -6.53 6.43
CA TYR A 56 -8.56 -7.66 7.22
C TYR A 56 -9.14 -7.66 8.66
N GLU A 57 -10.11 -6.77 8.94
CA GLU A 57 -10.57 -6.49 10.31
C GLU A 57 -11.50 -7.54 10.91
N GLN A 58 -12.24 -8.27 10.08
CA GLN A 58 -13.26 -9.23 10.51
C GLN A 58 -13.10 -10.55 9.75
N ILE A 59 -11.96 -11.18 9.93
CA ILE A 59 -11.61 -12.43 9.28
C ILE A 59 -11.49 -13.51 10.35
N HIS A 60 -12.43 -14.45 10.36
CA HIS A 60 -12.55 -15.45 11.43
C HIS A 60 -12.50 -16.89 10.91
N THR A 61 -12.70 -17.10 9.61
CA THR A 61 -12.77 -18.43 8.99
C THR A 61 -11.69 -18.61 7.92
N GLU A 62 -11.36 -19.87 7.62
CA GLU A 62 -10.43 -20.18 6.52
C GLU A 62 -10.97 -19.74 5.14
N ALA A 63 -12.28 -19.80 4.94
CA ALA A 63 -12.90 -19.31 3.71
C ALA A 63 -12.70 -17.80 3.50
N GLU A 64 -12.74 -17.00 4.57
CA GLU A 64 -12.47 -15.56 4.53
C GLU A 64 -10.97 -15.27 4.37
N LYS A 65 -10.08 -16.13 4.89
CA LYS A 65 -8.62 -16.00 4.71
C LYS A 65 -8.15 -16.34 3.30
N ALA A 66 -8.83 -17.27 2.61
CA ALA A 66 -8.39 -17.77 1.31
C ALA A 66 -8.12 -16.66 0.28
N PRO A 67 -9.02 -15.69 0.02
CA PRO A 67 -8.74 -14.59 -0.92
C PRO A 67 -7.59 -13.68 -0.45
N LEU A 68 -7.38 -13.53 0.84
CA LEU A 68 -6.27 -12.75 1.39
C LEU A 68 -4.93 -13.48 1.24
N ARG A 69 -4.93 -14.81 1.36
CA ARG A 69 -3.77 -15.66 1.07
C ARG A 69 -3.32 -15.50 -0.39
N ASP A 70 -4.27 -15.56 -1.31
CA ASP A 70 -3.98 -15.36 -2.74
C ASP A 70 -3.51 -13.92 -3.02
N THR A 71 -4.09 -12.93 -2.33
CA THR A 71 -3.66 -11.54 -2.38
C THR A 71 -2.20 -11.38 -1.95
N LEU A 72 -1.78 -11.94 -0.81
CA LEU A 72 -0.41 -11.83 -0.30
C LEU A 72 0.59 -12.62 -1.17
N ARG A 73 0.19 -13.78 -1.66
CA ARG A 73 1.01 -14.57 -2.61
C ARG A 73 1.27 -13.76 -3.88
N GLN A 74 0.22 -13.27 -4.53
CA GLN A 74 0.32 -12.46 -5.73
C GLN A 74 1.12 -11.17 -5.51
N PHE A 75 0.92 -10.52 -4.35
CA PHE A 75 1.67 -9.31 -3.98
C PHE A 75 3.18 -9.58 -3.92
N LYS A 76 3.57 -10.69 -3.27
CA LYS A 76 4.97 -11.11 -3.20
C LYS A 76 5.55 -11.48 -4.57
N GLU A 77 4.82 -12.25 -5.36
CA GLU A 77 5.24 -12.69 -6.70
C GLU A 77 5.48 -11.50 -7.65
N LEU A 78 4.69 -10.43 -7.50
CA LEU A 78 4.83 -9.19 -8.28
C LEU A 78 5.82 -8.18 -7.67
N GLY A 79 6.58 -8.57 -6.64
CA GLY A 79 7.66 -7.75 -6.06
C GLY A 79 7.20 -6.74 -5.01
N GLY A 80 5.96 -6.80 -4.56
CA GLY A 80 5.47 -6.01 -3.43
C GLY A 80 6.12 -6.43 -2.13
N THR A 81 6.39 -5.45 -1.23
CA THR A 81 7.04 -5.74 0.05
C THR A 81 6.42 -5.04 1.26
N VAL A 82 5.74 -3.91 1.08
CA VAL A 82 5.23 -3.09 2.20
C VAL A 82 3.83 -3.53 2.60
N ILE A 83 3.64 -3.86 3.89
CA ILE A 83 2.32 -4.13 4.48
C ILE A 83 2.14 -3.21 5.69
N ASP A 84 1.05 -2.42 5.69
CA ASP A 84 0.65 -1.54 6.78
C ASP A 84 -0.57 -2.07 7.52
N SER A 85 -0.45 -2.21 8.84
CA SER A 85 -1.52 -2.66 9.74
C SER A 85 -1.63 -1.77 10.98
N SER A 86 -2.49 -2.15 11.93
CA SER A 86 -2.63 -1.50 13.23
C SER A 86 -3.27 -2.47 14.24
N PRO A 87 -2.93 -2.36 15.54
CA PRO A 87 -3.60 -3.12 16.60
C PRO A 87 -5.09 -2.79 16.74
N THR A 88 -5.54 -1.66 16.17
CA THR A 88 -6.97 -1.25 16.19
C THR A 88 -7.77 -1.73 14.99
N TYR A 89 -7.16 -2.50 14.08
CA TYR A 89 -7.83 -3.03 12.88
C TYR A 89 -8.31 -4.48 13.12
N GLY A 90 -9.04 -4.72 14.21
CA GLY A 90 -9.65 -6.00 14.53
C GLY A 90 -8.67 -7.18 14.41
N THR A 91 -8.95 -8.13 13.52
CA THR A 91 -8.12 -9.32 13.30
C THR A 91 -6.91 -9.09 12.40
N ALA A 92 -6.72 -7.90 11.83
CA ALA A 92 -5.78 -7.66 10.73
C ALA A 92 -4.34 -8.10 11.02
N GLU A 93 -3.77 -7.74 12.20
CA GLU A 93 -2.40 -8.16 12.54
C GLU A 93 -2.26 -9.69 12.65
N ALA A 94 -3.26 -10.38 13.23
CA ALA A 94 -3.23 -11.83 13.36
C ALA A 94 -3.35 -12.52 11.99
N VAL A 95 -4.25 -12.03 11.14
CA VAL A 95 -4.43 -12.55 9.77
C VAL A 95 -3.15 -12.36 8.94
N VAL A 96 -2.53 -11.17 9.00
CA VAL A 96 -1.24 -10.93 8.33
C VAL A 96 -0.17 -11.88 8.88
N GLY A 97 -0.06 -12.02 10.21
CA GLY A 97 0.92 -12.91 10.83
C GLY A 97 0.74 -14.36 10.43
N ASP A 98 -0.51 -14.87 10.46
CA ASP A 98 -0.84 -16.24 10.05
C ASP A 98 -0.46 -16.50 8.58
N LEU A 99 -0.90 -15.63 7.66
CA LEU A 99 -0.70 -15.82 6.23
C LEU A 99 0.76 -15.62 5.82
N VAL A 100 1.46 -14.66 6.41
CA VAL A 100 2.89 -14.40 6.16
C VAL A 100 3.75 -15.58 6.65
N ASP A 101 3.41 -16.17 7.80
CA ASP A 101 4.07 -17.39 8.30
C ASP A 101 3.76 -18.60 7.44
N GLU A 102 2.50 -18.81 7.06
CA GLU A 102 2.08 -19.89 6.16
C GLU A 102 2.82 -19.84 4.81
N LEU A 103 2.90 -18.65 4.21
CA LEU A 103 3.54 -18.42 2.91
C LEU A 103 5.08 -18.35 3.01
N LYS A 104 5.66 -18.31 4.23
CA LYS A 104 7.11 -18.16 4.47
C LYS A 104 7.75 -16.95 3.79
N ILE A 105 7.06 -15.81 3.81
CA ILE A 105 7.48 -14.59 3.10
C ILE A 105 7.95 -13.45 4.02
N ARG A 106 8.02 -13.67 5.36
CA ARG A 106 8.33 -12.59 6.34
C ARG A 106 9.61 -11.82 5.99
N ASP A 107 10.68 -12.50 5.67
CA ASP A 107 12.00 -11.90 5.44
C ASP A 107 12.05 -10.99 4.19
N SER A 108 11.06 -11.12 3.32
CA SER A 108 10.94 -10.30 2.11
C SER A 108 10.00 -9.10 2.29
N LEU A 109 9.41 -8.94 3.47
CA LEU A 109 8.42 -7.90 3.73
C LEU A 109 8.96 -6.80 4.63
N PHE A 110 8.52 -5.57 4.36
CA PHE A 110 8.56 -4.43 5.25
C PHE A 110 7.20 -4.35 5.96
N VAL A 111 7.16 -4.71 7.24
CA VAL A 111 5.94 -4.76 8.04
C VAL A 111 5.84 -3.52 8.90
N ALA A 112 4.79 -2.74 8.68
CA ALA A 112 4.45 -1.56 9.46
C ALA A 112 3.22 -1.80 10.33
N THR A 113 3.26 -1.33 11.58
CA THR A 113 2.10 -1.27 12.46
C THR A 113 2.14 -0.02 13.34
N LYS A 114 1.28 0.07 14.35
CA LYS A 114 1.07 1.28 15.13
C LYS A 114 0.98 0.99 16.63
N VAL A 115 1.10 2.03 17.44
CA VAL A 115 0.69 2.02 18.85
C VAL A 115 -0.46 3.02 19.02
N SER A 116 -1.56 2.61 19.68
CA SER A 116 -2.82 3.36 19.72
C SER A 116 -3.51 3.25 21.08
N THR A 117 -2.77 3.51 22.14
CA THR A 117 -3.28 3.54 23.52
C THR A 117 -2.68 4.74 24.26
N SER A 118 -2.99 4.93 25.53
CA SER A 118 -2.38 5.97 26.36
C SER A 118 -1.65 5.31 27.53
N GLY A 119 -0.52 5.92 27.96
CA GLY A 119 0.32 5.43 29.04
C GLY A 119 1.39 4.43 28.58
N ARG A 120 2.57 4.55 29.20
CA ARG A 120 3.77 3.80 28.80
C ARG A 120 3.56 2.28 28.86
N GLN A 121 3.07 1.76 29.98
CA GLN A 121 2.91 0.29 30.14
C GLN A 121 1.89 -0.27 29.16
N ALA A 122 0.73 0.39 29.01
CA ALA A 122 -0.28 -0.03 28.04
C ALA A 122 0.26 -0.01 26.61
N GLY A 123 1.12 0.97 26.26
CA GLY A 123 1.81 1.01 24.97
C GLY A 123 2.77 -0.17 24.78
N ILE A 124 3.58 -0.48 25.78
CA ILE A 124 4.47 -1.64 25.76
C ILE A 124 3.68 -2.93 25.57
N ASP A 125 2.62 -3.13 26.34
CA ASP A 125 1.77 -4.33 26.26
C ASP A 125 1.12 -4.46 24.89
N GLN A 126 0.60 -3.36 24.33
CA GLN A 126 -0.01 -3.36 22.98
C GLN A 126 1.03 -3.71 21.90
N ILE A 127 2.23 -3.15 21.96
CA ILE A 127 3.33 -3.45 21.03
C ILE A 127 3.75 -4.92 21.16
N GLN A 128 3.85 -5.47 22.38
CA GLN A 128 4.15 -6.89 22.58
C GLN A 128 3.06 -7.78 21.97
N GLN A 129 1.78 -7.40 22.08
CA GLN A 129 0.70 -8.13 21.41
C GLN A 129 0.79 -8.03 19.88
N SER A 130 1.22 -6.89 19.33
CA SER A 130 1.48 -6.76 17.89
C SER A 130 2.58 -7.70 17.41
N PHE A 131 3.70 -7.83 18.14
CA PHE A 131 4.74 -8.83 17.84
C PHE A 131 4.18 -10.27 17.82
N LYS A 132 3.33 -10.61 18.81
CA LYS A 132 2.70 -11.95 18.88
C LYS A 132 1.74 -12.19 17.72
N ARG A 133 0.85 -11.22 17.42
CA ARG A 133 -0.14 -11.35 16.34
C ARG A 133 0.52 -11.41 14.98
N LEU A 134 1.54 -10.59 14.72
CA LEU A 134 2.32 -10.57 13.49
C LEU A 134 3.32 -11.74 13.39
N ARG A 135 3.44 -12.58 14.42
CA ARG A 135 4.35 -13.75 14.49
C ARG A 135 5.79 -13.41 14.08
N THR A 136 6.31 -12.31 14.59
CA THR A 136 7.65 -11.82 14.21
C THR A 136 8.45 -11.37 15.43
N ALA A 137 9.75 -11.56 15.38
CA ALA A 137 10.69 -11.03 16.38
C ALA A 137 11.09 -9.58 16.10
N LYS A 138 10.86 -9.09 14.86
CA LYS A 138 11.26 -7.75 14.40
C LYS A 138 10.15 -7.13 13.54
N ILE A 139 9.74 -5.92 13.90
CA ILE A 139 8.81 -5.09 13.11
C ILE A 139 9.63 -3.99 12.43
N ASP A 140 9.32 -3.67 11.18
CA ASP A 140 10.11 -2.68 10.45
C ASP A 140 9.75 -1.25 10.88
N LEU A 141 8.48 -0.89 10.93
CA LEU A 141 8.02 0.42 11.35
C LEU A 141 6.92 0.31 12.42
N ILE A 142 7.06 1.06 13.52
CA ILE A 142 5.93 1.32 14.41
C ILE A 142 5.70 2.83 14.47
N ALA A 143 4.46 3.26 14.19
CA ALA A 143 4.05 4.65 14.25
C ALA A 143 3.07 4.92 15.41
N VAL A 144 3.15 6.09 16.01
CA VAL A 144 2.12 6.55 16.97
C VAL A 144 0.85 6.89 16.21
N HIS A 145 -0.24 6.21 16.53
CA HIS A 145 -1.51 6.28 15.80
C HIS A 145 -2.33 7.50 16.21
N ASN A 146 -2.63 8.36 15.23
CA ASN A 146 -3.47 9.56 15.44
C ASN A 146 -2.99 10.44 16.60
N LEU A 147 -1.69 10.61 16.73
CA LEU A 147 -1.03 11.41 17.76
C LEU A 147 -1.39 11.04 19.21
N ARG A 148 -1.85 9.82 19.44
CA ARG A 148 -2.30 9.40 20.76
C ARG A 148 -1.12 9.19 21.70
N ASP A 149 -0.99 10.06 22.71
CA ASP A 149 0.09 10.04 23.72
C ASP A 149 1.50 10.01 23.07
N THR A 150 1.70 10.90 22.08
CA THR A 150 2.84 10.92 21.17
C THR A 150 4.18 10.93 21.91
N LYS A 151 4.34 11.80 22.91
CA LYS A 151 5.60 11.95 23.65
C LYS A 151 6.01 10.65 24.35
N THR A 152 5.07 10.02 25.06
CA THR A 152 5.30 8.77 25.80
C THR A 152 5.68 7.63 24.85
N HIS A 153 4.93 7.51 23.74
CA HIS A 153 5.17 6.41 22.82
C HIS A 153 6.41 6.60 21.97
N LEU A 154 6.74 7.80 21.51
CA LEU A 154 8.00 8.03 20.80
C LEU A 154 9.22 7.69 21.65
N GLN A 155 9.19 7.96 22.96
CA GLN A 155 10.26 7.52 23.87
C GLN A 155 10.38 5.98 23.88
N THR A 156 9.26 5.27 24.07
CA THR A 156 9.22 3.79 24.05
C THR A 156 9.70 3.23 22.71
N LEU A 157 9.29 3.83 21.60
CA LEU A 157 9.69 3.39 20.26
C LEU A 157 11.20 3.59 20.01
N ARG A 158 11.79 4.68 20.50
CA ARG A 158 13.25 4.89 20.45
C ARG A 158 14.02 3.82 21.21
N GLU A 159 13.55 3.43 22.38
CA GLU A 159 14.16 2.34 23.17
C GLU A 159 14.09 1.01 22.40
N LEU A 160 12.95 0.69 21.78
CA LEU A 160 12.79 -0.50 20.95
C LEU A 160 13.67 -0.46 19.68
N LYS A 161 13.83 0.71 19.07
CA LYS A 161 14.72 0.92 17.92
C LYS A 161 16.18 0.71 18.33
N GLN A 162 16.60 1.27 19.45
CA GLN A 162 17.93 1.10 20.00
C GLN A 162 18.22 -0.36 20.37
N ALA A 163 17.23 -1.09 20.88
CA ALA A 163 17.31 -2.51 21.16
C ALA A 163 17.25 -3.42 19.90
N GLY A 164 17.14 -2.84 18.70
CA GLY A 164 17.07 -3.57 17.43
C GLY A 164 15.77 -4.34 17.19
N ARG A 165 14.74 -4.12 18.04
CA ARG A 165 13.44 -4.78 17.92
C ARG A 165 12.58 -4.18 16.81
N ILE A 166 12.74 -2.90 16.54
CA ILE A 166 12.13 -2.20 15.41
C ILE A 166 13.22 -1.45 14.63
N ARG A 167 12.93 -1.10 13.37
CA ARG A 167 13.90 -0.43 12.51
C ARG A 167 13.62 1.06 12.37
N TYR A 168 12.36 1.42 12.29
CA TYR A 168 11.89 2.77 12.03
C TYR A 168 10.78 3.17 13.00
N ILE A 169 10.72 4.46 13.29
CA ILE A 169 9.69 5.07 14.11
C ILE A 169 8.97 6.17 13.33
N GLY A 170 7.70 6.41 13.66
CA GLY A 170 6.94 7.46 13.00
C GLY A 170 5.70 7.90 13.77
N ILE A 171 4.97 8.81 13.15
CA ILE A 171 3.65 9.26 13.59
C ILE A 171 2.66 9.16 12.44
N THR A 172 1.38 9.01 12.74
CA THR A 172 0.34 8.95 11.70
C THR A 172 -0.92 9.70 12.11
N THR A 173 -1.58 10.28 11.12
CA THR A 173 -2.95 10.78 11.22
C THR A 173 -3.72 10.55 9.92
N SER A 174 -5.05 10.59 10.00
CA SER A 174 -5.98 10.71 8.87
C SER A 174 -7.05 11.76 9.14
N PHE A 175 -6.74 12.73 10.02
CA PHE A 175 -7.64 13.78 10.46
C PHE A 175 -6.98 15.15 10.27
N GLU A 176 -7.54 15.97 9.39
CA GLU A 176 -7.02 17.31 9.08
C GLU A 176 -6.97 18.24 10.29
N ASN A 177 -7.90 18.11 11.23
CA ASN A 177 -7.90 18.88 12.46
C ASN A 177 -6.69 18.60 13.36
N GLN A 178 -5.95 17.50 13.13
CA GLN A 178 -4.70 17.18 13.81
C GLN A 178 -3.45 17.75 13.11
N TYR A 179 -3.57 18.29 11.90
CA TYR A 179 -2.41 18.79 11.13
C TYR A 179 -1.57 19.82 11.87
N PRO A 180 -2.12 20.79 12.63
CA PRO A 180 -1.29 21.71 13.42
C PRO A 180 -0.40 21.01 14.44
N GLU A 181 -0.95 20.06 15.20
CA GLU A 181 -0.19 19.25 16.17
C GLU A 181 0.79 18.30 15.48
N PHE A 182 0.37 17.72 14.36
CA PHE A 182 1.20 16.83 13.55
C PHE A 182 2.44 17.55 13.04
N GLU A 183 2.28 18.75 12.47
CA GLU A 183 3.35 19.60 12.01
C GLU A 183 4.29 20.03 13.16
N GLN A 184 3.72 20.43 14.30
CA GLN A 184 4.50 20.77 15.49
C GLN A 184 5.36 19.58 15.95
N THR A 185 4.78 18.38 15.98
CA THR A 185 5.50 17.14 16.31
C THR A 185 6.60 16.85 15.30
N MET A 186 6.34 16.97 14.00
CA MET A 186 7.36 16.80 12.97
C MET A 186 8.53 17.77 13.13
N LYS A 187 8.28 19.00 13.57
CA LYS A 187 9.34 20.00 13.81
C LYS A 187 10.16 19.70 15.07
N ALA A 188 9.52 19.17 16.10
CA ALA A 188 10.15 18.93 17.39
C ALA A 188 10.90 17.59 17.48
N GLU A 189 10.47 16.58 16.73
CA GLU A 189 10.92 15.20 16.88
C GLU A 189 11.69 14.70 15.64
N THR A 190 12.70 13.85 15.87
CA THR A 190 13.36 13.12 14.78
C THR A 190 12.56 11.87 14.48
N LEU A 191 12.01 11.79 13.26
CA LEU A 191 11.15 10.73 12.78
C LEU A 191 11.73 10.11 11.51
N ASP A 192 11.61 8.79 11.37
CA ASP A 192 11.94 8.12 10.10
C ASP A 192 10.78 8.20 9.10
N PHE A 193 9.54 8.13 9.60
CA PHE A 193 8.32 8.13 8.81
C PHE A 193 7.26 9.06 9.36
N ILE A 194 6.50 9.62 8.44
CA ILE A 194 5.14 10.07 8.70
C ILE A 194 4.16 9.23 7.88
N GLN A 195 2.93 9.07 8.38
CA GLN A 195 1.83 8.53 7.58
C GLN A 195 0.65 9.48 7.66
N VAL A 196 0.18 9.97 6.51
CA VAL A 196 -0.85 10.99 6.40
C VAL A 196 -1.79 10.66 5.24
N ASP A 197 -3.05 11.11 5.32
CA ASP A 197 -4.01 11.01 4.24
C ASP A 197 -3.65 11.99 3.11
N TYR A 198 -3.66 11.46 1.90
CA TYR A 198 -3.45 12.24 0.69
C TYR A 198 -4.11 11.53 -0.50
N ALA A 199 -4.94 12.25 -1.22
CA ALA A 199 -5.68 11.73 -2.36
C ALA A 199 -5.93 12.83 -3.38
N LEU A 200 -6.31 12.47 -4.60
CA LEU A 200 -6.58 13.44 -5.66
C LEU A 200 -7.77 14.36 -5.35
N ASP A 201 -8.70 13.92 -4.49
CA ASP A 201 -9.83 14.69 -3.95
C ASP A 201 -9.60 15.24 -2.53
N ASN A 202 -8.41 15.03 -1.96
CA ASN A 202 -7.99 15.58 -0.68
C ASN A 202 -6.49 15.87 -0.72
N ARG A 203 -6.12 17.13 -0.99
CA ARG A 203 -4.76 17.57 -1.23
C ARG A 203 -4.17 18.40 -0.08
N ASN A 204 -4.86 18.53 1.05
CA ASN A 204 -4.49 19.43 2.15
C ASN A 204 -3.10 19.10 2.74
N ALA A 205 -2.67 17.83 2.72
CA ALA A 205 -1.32 17.45 3.15
C ALA A 205 -0.21 18.04 2.27
N ASP A 206 -0.49 18.38 1.01
CA ASP A 206 0.46 18.96 0.05
C ASP A 206 0.82 20.42 0.39
N GLU A 207 -0.02 21.12 1.15
CA GLU A 207 0.22 22.52 1.50
C GLU A 207 1.38 22.69 2.50
N ARG A 208 1.48 21.81 3.49
CA ARG A 208 2.42 21.97 4.61
C ARG A 208 3.11 20.67 5.06
N ILE A 209 2.39 19.55 5.12
CA ILE A 209 2.88 18.30 5.71
C ILE A 209 3.91 17.63 4.81
N LEU A 210 3.60 17.46 3.52
CA LEU A 210 4.51 16.81 2.56
C LEU A 210 5.76 17.66 2.28
N PRO A 211 5.68 19.00 2.10
CA PRO A 211 6.87 19.85 2.04
C PRO A 211 7.75 19.73 3.28
N LEU A 212 7.17 19.79 4.47
CA LEU A 212 7.91 19.63 5.73
C LEU A 212 8.56 18.24 5.85
N ALA A 213 7.90 17.18 5.36
CA ALA A 213 8.49 15.84 5.34
C ALA A 213 9.75 15.79 4.45
N ALA A 214 9.70 16.46 3.29
CA ALA A 214 10.86 16.58 2.40
C ALA A 214 12.00 17.37 3.06
N ASP A 215 11.71 18.53 3.64
CA ASP A 215 12.70 19.40 4.31
C ASP A 215 13.37 18.70 5.49
N ARG A 216 12.67 17.79 6.15
CA ARG A 216 13.17 17.04 7.31
C ARG A 216 13.70 15.66 6.96
N GLU A 217 13.83 15.34 5.68
CA GLU A 217 14.29 14.04 5.20
C GLU A 217 13.52 12.86 5.83
N THR A 218 12.20 13.04 5.99
CA THR A 218 11.30 12.05 6.60
C THR A 218 10.51 11.35 5.51
N ALA A 219 10.48 10.02 5.51
CA ALA A 219 9.70 9.24 4.55
C ALA A 219 8.20 9.45 4.75
N ALA A 220 7.46 9.74 3.68
CA ALA A 220 6.01 9.89 3.73
C ALA A 220 5.30 8.65 3.16
N MET A 221 4.56 7.96 4.02
CA MET A 221 3.64 6.88 3.66
C MET A 221 2.22 7.45 3.55
N ILE A 222 1.51 7.16 2.47
CA ILE A 222 0.18 7.73 2.24
C ILE A 222 -0.91 6.71 2.56
N ASN A 223 -1.79 7.06 3.51
CA ASN A 223 -3.03 6.34 3.76
C ASN A 223 -4.21 6.98 2.99
N LEU A 224 -5.35 6.30 2.96
CA LEU A 224 -6.59 6.73 2.31
C LEU A 224 -6.45 7.21 0.83
N PRO A 225 -5.62 6.58 -0.02
CA PRO A 225 -5.29 7.08 -1.34
C PRO A 225 -6.49 7.18 -2.30
N PHE A 226 -7.62 6.55 -1.96
CA PHE A 226 -8.86 6.58 -2.74
C PHE A 226 -9.99 7.38 -2.06
N GLY A 227 -9.66 8.24 -1.06
CA GLY A 227 -10.64 9.04 -0.36
C GLY A 227 -11.77 8.22 0.27
N ARG A 228 -11.48 7.03 0.84
CA ARG A 228 -12.47 6.06 1.37
C ARG A 228 -13.51 5.62 0.32
N GLY A 229 -13.17 5.65 -0.97
CA GLY A 229 -14.02 5.29 -2.10
C GLY A 229 -14.71 6.48 -2.79
N ARG A 230 -14.60 7.71 -2.27
CA ARG A 230 -15.18 8.90 -2.90
C ARG A 230 -14.73 9.08 -4.34
N LEU A 231 -13.45 8.89 -4.62
CA LEU A 231 -12.89 8.99 -5.97
C LEU A 231 -13.53 8.01 -6.96
N PHE A 232 -13.75 6.75 -6.54
CA PHE A 232 -14.42 5.77 -7.41
C PHE A 232 -15.89 6.14 -7.66
N ASN A 233 -16.57 6.69 -6.65
CA ASN A 233 -17.95 7.17 -6.81
C ASN A 233 -18.00 8.35 -7.80
N ALA A 234 -17.05 9.29 -7.73
CA ALA A 234 -17.01 10.46 -8.62
C ALA A 234 -16.79 10.07 -10.10
N VAL A 235 -16.08 8.97 -10.36
CA VAL A 235 -15.80 8.50 -11.72
C VAL A 235 -16.70 7.33 -12.17
N GLN A 236 -17.72 6.99 -11.39
CA GLN A 236 -18.61 5.88 -11.73
C GLN A 236 -19.26 6.10 -13.10
N GLY A 237 -19.17 5.11 -13.98
CA GLY A 237 -19.68 5.19 -15.35
C GLY A 237 -18.87 6.05 -16.31
N LYS A 238 -17.80 6.71 -15.85
CA LYS A 238 -16.93 7.53 -16.70
C LYS A 238 -15.77 6.71 -17.25
N LYS A 239 -15.40 6.98 -18.51
CA LYS A 239 -14.20 6.41 -19.13
C LYS A 239 -12.96 7.15 -18.63
N LEU A 240 -11.86 6.41 -18.49
CA LEU A 240 -10.55 7.01 -18.26
C LEU A 240 -10.24 7.97 -19.43
N PRO A 241 -9.72 9.19 -19.17
CA PRO A 241 -9.39 10.13 -20.24
C PRO A 241 -8.25 9.56 -21.11
N GLU A 242 -8.32 9.75 -22.42
CA GLU A 242 -7.34 9.19 -23.38
C GLU A 242 -5.91 9.60 -23.06
N TRP A 243 -5.71 10.82 -22.57
CA TRP A 243 -4.39 11.30 -22.17
C TRP A 243 -3.78 10.60 -20.95
N ALA A 244 -4.53 9.75 -20.23
CA ALA A 244 -3.97 8.91 -19.18
C ALA A 244 -2.92 7.92 -19.74
N ALA A 245 -2.97 7.60 -21.03
CA ALA A 245 -1.96 6.82 -21.71
C ALA A 245 -0.58 7.51 -21.78
N GLU A 246 -0.52 8.84 -21.67
CA GLU A 246 0.74 9.61 -21.68
C GLU A 246 1.67 9.22 -20.51
N PHE A 247 1.11 8.71 -19.40
CA PHE A 247 1.86 8.19 -18.26
C PHE A 247 1.54 6.72 -17.95
N ASP A 248 1.28 5.93 -19.00
CA ASP A 248 1.09 4.46 -18.93
C ASP A 248 0.01 4.03 -17.92
N CYS A 249 -1.09 4.80 -17.83
CA CYS A 249 -2.20 4.54 -16.92
C CYS A 249 -3.35 3.82 -17.64
N LYS A 250 -3.86 2.74 -17.07
CA LYS A 250 -4.85 1.85 -17.69
C LYS A 250 -6.18 1.81 -16.94
N THR A 251 -6.21 2.21 -15.67
CA THR A 251 -7.40 2.12 -14.80
C THR A 251 -7.52 3.35 -13.91
N TRP A 252 -8.71 3.57 -13.34
CA TRP A 252 -8.92 4.63 -12.38
C TRP A 252 -8.09 4.45 -11.09
N ALA A 253 -7.89 3.22 -10.63
CA ALA A 253 -7.04 2.97 -9.48
C ALA A 253 -5.59 3.40 -9.75
N GLN A 254 -5.06 3.03 -10.92
CA GLN A 254 -3.73 3.49 -11.35
C GLN A 254 -3.66 5.01 -11.52
N PHE A 255 -4.71 5.64 -12.05
CA PHE A 255 -4.79 7.09 -12.18
C PHE A 255 -4.62 7.80 -10.83
N PHE A 256 -5.39 7.38 -9.83
CA PHE A 256 -5.32 7.96 -8.48
C PHE A 256 -3.98 7.67 -7.80
N LEU A 257 -3.49 6.45 -7.88
CA LEU A 257 -2.22 6.08 -7.26
C LEU A 257 -1.02 6.75 -7.91
N LYS A 258 -0.96 6.82 -9.24
CA LYS A 258 0.13 7.51 -9.96
C LYS A 258 0.19 8.99 -9.61
N TYR A 259 -0.95 9.67 -9.44
CA TYR A 259 -1.00 11.04 -8.93
C TYR A 259 -0.30 11.15 -7.57
N ILE A 260 -0.62 10.28 -6.63
CA ILE A 260 -0.06 10.29 -5.27
C ILE A 260 1.43 10.01 -5.29
N VAL A 261 1.83 8.90 -5.90
CA VAL A 261 3.24 8.45 -5.84
C VAL A 261 4.17 9.23 -6.75
N SER A 262 3.64 10.05 -7.65
CA SER A 262 4.44 11.02 -8.43
C SER A 262 4.85 12.24 -7.62
N HIS A 263 4.22 12.50 -6.46
CA HIS A 263 4.65 13.57 -5.57
C HIS A 263 6.07 13.30 -5.05
N PRO A 264 7.02 14.27 -5.13
CA PRO A 264 8.42 14.03 -4.79
C PRO A 264 8.64 13.61 -3.33
N ALA A 265 7.87 14.17 -2.40
CA ALA A 265 7.97 13.84 -0.97
C ALA A 265 7.33 12.49 -0.59
N VAL A 266 6.50 11.90 -1.44
CA VAL A 266 5.82 10.63 -1.13
C VAL A 266 6.76 9.45 -1.39
N THR A 267 6.96 8.61 -0.38
CA THR A 267 7.76 7.38 -0.45
C THR A 267 6.91 6.19 -0.91
N CYS A 268 5.74 5.97 -0.30
CA CYS A 268 4.89 4.82 -0.58
C CYS A 268 3.42 5.15 -0.30
N ALA A 269 2.50 4.63 -1.11
CA ALA A 269 1.07 4.65 -0.82
C ALA A 269 0.59 3.24 -0.44
N VAL A 270 -0.34 3.13 0.53
CA VAL A 270 -0.85 1.86 1.06
C VAL A 270 -2.37 1.71 0.84
N PRO A 271 -2.80 1.50 -0.41
CA PRO A 271 -4.21 1.19 -0.72
C PRO A 271 -4.64 -0.12 -0.07
N GLY A 272 -5.91 -0.23 0.30
CA GLY A 272 -6.50 -1.48 0.78
C GLY A 272 -6.63 -2.51 -0.34
N MET A 273 -6.08 -3.71 -0.15
CA MET A 273 -6.16 -4.81 -1.11
C MET A 273 -6.61 -6.10 -0.41
N ALA A 274 -7.69 -6.70 -0.89
CA ALA A 274 -8.24 -7.96 -0.34
C ALA A 274 -8.52 -9.01 -1.43
N LYS A 275 -8.10 -8.75 -2.66
CA LYS A 275 -8.23 -9.66 -3.81
C LYS A 275 -7.01 -9.55 -4.70
N ALA A 276 -6.58 -10.67 -5.28
CA ALA A 276 -5.42 -10.75 -6.17
C ALA A 276 -5.53 -9.79 -7.37
N GLU A 277 -6.72 -9.61 -7.93
CA GLU A 277 -6.98 -8.68 -9.03
C GLU A 277 -6.64 -7.22 -8.66
N TYR A 278 -6.92 -6.80 -7.41
CA TYR A 278 -6.56 -5.46 -6.93
C TYR A 278 -5.05 -5.30 -6.74
N VAL A 279 -4.35 -6.39 -6.43
CA VAL A 279 -2.87 -6.36 -6.37
C VAL A 279 -2.28 -6.06 -7.73
N VAL A 280 -2.74 -6.79 -8.76
CA VAL A 280 -2.30 -6.60 -10.15
C VAL A 280 -2.54 -5.18 -10.60
N ASP A 281 -3.74 -4.65 -10.35
CA ASP A 281 -4.14 -3.31 -10.77
C ASP A 281 -3.34 -2.23 -10.04
N ASN A 282 -3.31 -2.27 -8.70
CA ASN A 282 -2.64 -1.25 -7.91
C ASN A 282 -1.12 -1.25 -8.10
N LEU A 283 -0.46 -2.43 -8.16
CA LEU A 283 0.96 -2.51 -8.47
C LEU A 283 1.27 -2.05 -9.90
N GLY A 284 0.30 -2.10 -10.80
CA GLY A 284 0.40 -1.50 -12.14
C GLY A 284 0.72 0.00 -12.09
N ALA A 285 0.32 0.71 -11.02
CA ALA A 285 0.70 2.11 -10.81
C ALA A 285 2.20 2.32 -10.50
N ALA A 286 2.89 1.27 -10.09
CA ALA A 286 4.33 1.31 -9.81
C ALA A 286 5.19 0.95 -11.03
N HIS A 287 4.63 0.95 -12.22
CA HIS A 287 5.36 0.72 -13.48
C HIS A 287 5.19 1.88 -14.45
N GLY A 288 6.14 1.97 -15.39
CA GLY A 288 6.12 2.95 -16.47
C GLY A 288 6.32 4.39 -15.98
N ARG A 289 5.82 5.35 -16.76
CA ARG A 289 5.99 6.78 -16.50
C ARG A 289 5.08 7.23 -15.35
N LEU A 290 5.58 8.17 -14.56
CA LEU A 290 4.79 8.88 -13.55
C LEU A 290 4.42 10.27 -14.07
N PRO A 291 3.25 10.84 -13.67
CA PRO A 291 2.88 12.21 -13.97
C PRO A 291 3.94 13.21 -13.49
N ASP A 292 4.32 14.14 -14.33
CA ASP A 292 5.09 15.32 -13.94
C ASP A 292 4.17 16.38 -13.29
N THR A 293 4.73 17.52 -12.89
CA THR A 293 3.99 18.59 -12.23
C THR A 293 2.86 19.16 -13.11
N ALA A 294 3.06 19.27 -14.42
CA ALA A 294 2.04 19.78 -15.34
C ALA A 294 0.88 18.77 -15.48
N MET A 295 1.23 17.50 -15.60
CA MET A 295 0.24 16.42 -15.68
C MET A 295 -0.55 16.28 -14.37
N ARG A 296 0.12 16.38 -13.20
CA ARG A 296 -0.57 16.39 -11.90
C ARG A 296 -1.64 17.49 -11.84
N ARG A 297 -1.30 18.72 -12.24
CA ARG A 297 -2.27 19.83 -12.30
C ARG A 297 -3.42 19.57 -13.28
N ARG A 298 -3.14 18.88 -14.40
CA ARG A 298 -4.18 18.46 -15.35
C ARG A 298 -5.13 17.43 -14.72
N MET A 299 -4.58 16.48 -13.97
CA MET A 299 -5.37 15.49 -13.23
C MET A 299 -6.26 16.14 -12.16
N GLU A 300 -5.73 17.10 -11.41
CA GLU A 300 -6.47 17.88 -10.41
C GLU A 300 -7.65 18.60 -11.05
N LYS A 301 -7.40 19.42 -12.08
CA LYS A 301 -8.46 20.13 -12.81
C LYS A 301 -9.53 19.20 -13.39
N PHE A 302 -9.12 18.02 -13.85
CA PHE A 302 -10.05 17.04 -14.41
C PHE A 302 -11.00 16.50 -13.33
N ILE A 303 -10.47 16.14 -12.16
CA ILE A 303 -11.27 15.60 -11.05
C ILE A 303 -12.13 16.70 -10.40
N ASP A 304 -11.61 17.92 -10.25
CA ASP A 304 -12.34 19.05 -9.70
C ASP A 304 -13.53 19.49 -10.59
N GLY A 305 -13.54 19.12 -11.88
CA GLY A 305 -14.59 19.39 -12.84
C GLY A 305 -15.66 18.29 -12.97
N LEU A 306 -15.57 17.20 -12.18
CA LEU A 306 -16.53 16.09 -12.26
C LEU A 306 -17.75 16.28 -11.38
#